data_becf5f87d21e7befb66e88831ffd7528
#
_entry.id   becf5f87d21e7befb66e88831ffd7528
#
_cell.length_a   1.000
_cell.length_b   1.000
_cell.length_c   1.000
_cell.angle_alpha   90.00
_cell.angle_beta   90.00
_cell.angle_gamma   90.00
#
_symmetry.space_group_name_H-M   'P 1'
#
loop_
_entity.id
_entity.type
_entity.pdbx_description
1 polymer ?
#
loop_
_entity_poly.entity_id
_entity_poly.type
_entity_poly.pdbx_seq_one_letter_code
_entity_poly.pdbx_strand_id
1 'polypeptide(L)'
;MCIRDSDGTFPNHHPDPAEPKNLQDLIHCLATTDCELGLAFDGDGDRLGVVTKSGQIIWPDRQLVLFARDVLERNPGATIIYDVKCSRHVGLSVQAAGGEPLMWKTGHSLVKAKLAETGAPLAGEMSGHIFFKERWYGFDDGLYTGARLLEIVSRFADAGAPLEALPQDVSTPELKLEMEEGQPFALVQALQEQGQFPGAARVITIDGVRAEYADGFGLARPSNTTPVVVLRFEAQTAEALARIQGDFRRELAKLAPDATLPF
;
A
#
# COMPACT_ATOMS: atom_id res chain seq x y z
N MET A 1 12.45 -16.48 26.13
CA MET A 1 11.38 -16.03 25.22
C MET A 1 10.10 -16.75 25.66
N CYS A 2 9.09 -16.02 26.08
CA CYS A 2 7.79 -16.63 26.34
C CYS A 2 7.11 -16.81 24.98
N ILE A 3 7.14 -18.00 24.45
CA ILE A 3 6.32 -18.34 23.28
C ILE A 3 4.93 -18.60 23.84
N ARG A 4 3.99 -17.74 23.51
CA ARG A 4 2.57 -18.09 23.58
C ARG A 4 2.24 -18.87 22.34
N ASP A 5 1.55 -19.97 22.53
CA ASP A 5 1.11 -20.79 21.43
C ASP A 5 0.16 -19.97 20.54
N SER A 6 0.38 -20.03 19.25
CA SER A 6 -0.52 -19.47 18.27
C SER A 6 -1.78 -20.34 18.21
N ASP A 7 -2.95 -19.70 18.19
CA ASP A 7 -4.22 -20.37 17.97
C ASP A 7 -4.69 -20.09 16.54
N GLY A 8 -4.58 -21.10 15.66
CA GLY A 8 -4.95 -21.01 14.25
C GLY A 8 -6.46 -20.82 14.00
N THR A 9 -7.28 -20.81 15.06
CA THR A 9 -8.70 -20.45 14.95
C THR A 9 -8.93 -18.94 15.05
N PHE A 10 -7.90 -18.15 15.41
CA PHE A 10 -7.94 -16.69 15.56
C PHE A 10 -9.16 -16.19 16.36
N PRO A 11 -9.31 -16.59 17.64
CA PRO A 11 -10.55 -16.39 18.40
C PRO A 11 -10.89 -14.93 18.68
N ASN A 12 -9.92 -14.02 18.61
CA ASN A 12 -10.14 -12.60 18.91
C ASN A 12 -10.64 -11.83 17.70
N HIS A 13 -9.99 -11.98 16.55
CA HIS A 13 -10.37 -11.36 15.27
C HIS A 13 -9.60 -12.01 14.12
N HIS A 14 -10.03 -11.77 12.90
CA HIS A 14 -9.29 -12.17 11.70
C HIS A 14 -7.92 -11.46 11.68
N PRO A 15 -6.81 -12.20 11.46
CA PRO A 15 -5.46 -11.64 11.53
C PRO A 15 -5.10 -10.88 10.24
N ASP A 16 -5.66 -9.69 10.08
CA ASP A 16 -5.38 -8.79 8.97
C ASP A 16 -4.88 -7.44 9.49
N PRO A 17 -3.57 -7.14 9.38
CA PRO A 17 -2.99 -5.89 9.85
C PRO A 17 -3.32 -4.68 8.98
N ALA A 18 -3.97 -4.87 7.82
CA ALA A 18 -4.47 -3.77 7.00
C ALA A 18 -5.75 -3.14 7.57
N GLU A 19 -6.43 -3.82 8.52
CA GLU A 19 -7.64 -3.32 9.16
C GLU A 19 -7.30 -2.62 10.49
N PRO A 20 -7.52 -1.29 10.63
CA PRO A 20 -7.16 -0.55 11.84
C PRO A 20 -7.76 -1.10 13.13
N LYS A 21 -8.97 -1.68 13.04
CA LYS A 21 -9.65 -2.28 14.20
C LYS A 21 -8.86 -3.47 14.79
N ASN A 22 -8.11 -4.20 13.95
CA ASN A 22 -7.32 -5.36 14.36
C ASN A 22 -6.00 -4.96 15.03
N LEU A 23 -5.60 -3.70 14.96
CA LEU A 23 -4.40 -3.16 15.58
C LEU A 23 -4.65 -2.51 16.94
N GLN A 24 -5.89 -2.45 17.43
CA GLN A 24 -6.24 -1.75 18.66
C GLN A 24 -5.58 -2.36 19.90
N ASP A 25 -5.51 -3.69 19.99
CA ASP A 25 -4.83 -4.37 21.11
C ASP A 25 -3.32 -4.08 21.10
N LEU A 26 -2.71 -4.02 19.92
CA LEU A 26 -1.30 -3.65 19.76
C LEU A 26 -1.05 -2.18 20.18
N ILE A 27 -1.92 -1.26 19.76
CA ILE A 27 -1.88 0.15 20.14
C ILE A 27 -2.00 0.29 21.67
N HIS A 28 -2.95 -0.42 22.27
CA HIS A 28 -3.13 -0.42 23.72
C HIS A 28 -1.90 -0.99 24.45
N CYS A 29 -1.33 -2.08 23.95
CA CYS A 29 -0.11 -2.67 24.50
C CYS A 29 1.06 -1.66 24.49
N LEU A 30 1.26 -0.97 23.37
CA LEU A 30 2.28 0.08 23.25
C LEU A 30 2.06 1.22 24.25
N ALA A 31 0.81 1.66 24.43
CA ALA A 31 0.49 2.74 25.37
C ALA A 31 0.79 2.38 26.83
N THR A 32 0.72 1.08 27.20
CA THR A 32 0.78 0.60 28.59
C THR A 32 2.08 -0.13 28.95
N THR A 33 3.02 -0.30 28.01
CA THR A 33 4.31 -0.98 28.22
C THR A 33 5.47 -0.08 27.81
N ASP A 34 6.70 -0.51 28.05
CA ASP A 34 7.92 0.20 27.63
C ASP A 34 8.36 -0.15 26.19
N CYS A 35 7.51 -0.86 25.44
CA CYS A 35 7.81 -1.18 24.04
C CYS A 35 7.82 0.09 23.18
N GLU A 36 8.81 0.21 22.30
CA GLU A 36 9.01 1.38 21.43
C GLU A 36 8.28 1.24 20.09
N LEU A 37 8.00 0.00 19.64
CA LEU A 37 7.41 -0.31 18.35
C LEU A 37 6.55 -1.56 18.45
N GLY A 38 5.47 -1.62 17.69
CA GLY A 38 4.58 -2.77 17.55
C GLY A 38 4.62 -3.35 16.15
N LEU A 39 4.74 -4.67 16.04
CA LEU A 39 4.68 -5.41 14.79
C LEU A 39 3.50 -6.37 14.83
N ALA A 40 2.68 -6.37 13.79
CA ALA A 40 1.56 -7.28 13.60
C ALA A 40 1.73 -8.04 12.28
N PHE A 41 1.41 -9.32 12.31
CA PHE A 41 1.50 -10.20 11.14
C PHE A 41 0.10 -10.70 10.79
N ASP A 42 -0.11 -11.05 9.53
CA ASP A 42 -1.32 -11.75 9.12
C ASP A 42 -1.25 -13.25 9.40
N GLY A 43 -2.24 -14.00 8.94
CA GLY A 43 -2.45 -15.39 9.34
C GLY A 43 -1.39 -16.37 8.88
N ASP A 44 -0.73 -16.11 7.76
CA ASP A 44 0.36 -16.91 7.21
C ASP A 44 1.74 -16.22 7.30
N GLY A 45 1.76 -14.98 7.83
CA GLY A 45 2.98 -14.28 8.21
C GLY A 45 3.72 -13.63 7.04
N ASP A 46 3.07 -13.44 5.90
CA ASP A 46 3.68 -12.83 4.71
C ASP A 46 3.48 -11.31 4.62
N ARG A 47 2.63 -10.71 5.50
CA ARG A 47 2.37 -9.27 5.59
C ARG A 47 2.74 -8.71 6.96
N LEU A 48 3.21 -7.46 6.98
CA LEU A 48 3.62 -6.75 8.18
C LEU A 48 2.80 -5.48 8.40
N GLY A 49 2.15 -5.37 9.55
CA GLY A 49 1.63 -4.13 10.13
C GLY A 49 2.63 -3.53 11.13
N VAL A 50 2.75 -2.22 11.13
CA VAL A 50 3.66 -1.47 12.02
C VAL A 50 2.92 -0.38 12.75
N VAL A 51 3.13 -0.28 14.06
CA VAL A 51 2.57 0.77 14.91
C VAL A 51 3.69 1.40 15.75
N THR A 52 3.78 2.72 15.77
CA THR A 52 4.74 3.44 16.60
C THR A 52 4.27 3.58 18.04
N LYS A 53 5.15 3.99 18.94
CA LYS A 53 4.84 4.25 20.36
C LYS A 53 3.72 5.27 20.56
N SER A 54 3.58 6.23 19.63
CA SER A 54 2.49 7.21 19.65
C SER A 54 1.12 6.64 19.26
N GLY A 55 1.07 5.38 18.81
CA GLY A 55 -0.14 4.74 18.29
C GLY A 55 -0.38 4.99 16.80
N GLN A 56 0.56 5.61 16.09
CA GLN A 56 0.44 5.84 14.65
C GLN A 56 0.68 4.55 13.88
N ILE A 57 -0.27 4.20 13.00
CA ILE A 57 -0.14 3.08 12.06
C ILE A 57 0.71 3.54 10.88
N ILE A 58 1.77 2.79 10.58
CA ILE A 58 2.63 3.04 9.42
C ILE A 58 2.21 2.08 8.31
N TRP A 59 1.48 2.61 7.34
CA TRP A 59 0.95 1.83 6.22
C TRP A 59 2.05 1.22 5.36
N PRO A 60 1.82 0.07 4.70
CA PRO A 60 2.85 -0.67 3.96
C PRO A 60 3.56 0.13 2.88
N ASP A 61 2.85 1.00 2.17
CA ASP A 61 3.46 1.88 1.17
C ASP A 61 4.41 2.93 1.79
N ARG A 62 4.16 3.35 3.05
CA ARG A 62 5.10 4.19 3.82
C ARG A 62 6.30 3.39 4.31
N GLN A 63 6.06 2.16 4.77
CA GLN A 63 7.16 1.23 5.08
C GLN A 63 8.06 1.02 3.85
N LEU A 64 7.45 0.85 2.66
CA LEU A 64 8.18 0.70 1.40
C LEU A 64 9.06 1.92 1.09
N VAL A 65 8.63 3.15 1.41
CA VAL A 65 9.47 4.35 1.28
C VAL A 65 10.73 4.23 2.13
N LEU A 66 10.60 3.78 3.38
CA LEU A 66 11.75 3.59 4.28
C LEU A 66 12.71 2.52 3.74
N PHE A 67 12.16 1.37 3.36
CA PHE A 67 12.95 0.26 2.80
C PHE A 67 13.64 0.63 1.48
N ALA A 68 12.96 1.38 0.61
CA ALA A 68 13.53 1.82 -0.65
C ALA A 68 14.75 2.73 -0.44
N ARG A 69 14.68 3.66 0.51
CA ARG A 69 15.82 4.52 0.87
C ARG A 69 17.00 3.67 1.35
N ASP A 70 16.78 2.75 2.28
CA ASP A 70 17.83 1.88 2.83
C ASP A 70 18.44 0.96 1.76
N VAL A 71 17.63 0.38 0.88
CA VAL A 71 18.12 -0.48 -0.21
C VAL A 71 18.91 0.31 -1.26
N LEU A 72 18.45 1.51 -1.61
CA LEU A 72 19.10 2.37 -2.61
C LEU A 72 20.45 2.94 -2.14
N GLU A 73 20.67 3.09 -0.83
CA GLU A 73 22.01 3.43 -0.30
C GLU A 73 23.07 2.41 -0.72
N ARG A 74 22.72 1.14 -0.82
CA ARG A 74 23.62 0.04 -1.21
C ARG A 74 23.51 -0.35 -2.68
N ASN A 75 22.43 0.04 -3.35
CA ASN A 75 22.14 -0.29 -4.73
C ASN A 75 21.73 0.98 -5.51
N PRO A 76 22.64 1.94 -5.70
CA PRO A 76 22.33 3.18 -6.41
C PRO A 76 21.82 2.90 -7.83
N GLY A 77 20.77 3.60 -8.26
CA GLY A 77 20.16 3.42 -9.59
C GLY A 77 19.26 2.20 -9.73
N ALA A 78 19.08 1.39 -8.68
CA ALA A 78 18.26 0.19 -8.78
C ALA A 78 16.78 0.50 -8.97
N THR A 79 16.08 -0.39 -9.66
CA THR A 79 14.63 -0.36 -9.82
C THR A 79 13.94 -0.81 -8.54
N ILE A 80 12.95 -0.03 -8.07
CA ILE A 80 12.05 -0.41 -6.97
C ILE A 80 10.65 -0.56 -7.52
N ILE A 81 10.06 -1.76 -7.33
CA ILE A 81 8.72 -2.08 -7.83
C ILE A 81 7.68 -1.77 -6.76
N TYR A 82 6.55 -1.19 -7.15
CA TYR A 82 5.42 -0.95 -6.26
C TYR A 82 4.09 -1.06 -7.02
N ASP A 83 3.03 -1.47 -6.33
CA ASP A 83 1.73 -1.66 -6.98
C ASP A 83 0.98 -0.35 -7.22
N VAL A 84 -0.01 -0.39 -8.11
CA VAL A 84 -0.83 0.79 -8.49
C VAL A 84 -1.61 1.40 -7.33
N LYS A 85 -1.79 0.69 -6.22
CA LYS A 85 -2.49 1.18 -5.03
C LYS A 85 -1.60 2.03 -4.12
N CYS A 86 -0.28 1.87 -4.21
CA CYS A 86 0.67 2.60 -3.39
C CYS A 86 0.55 4.12 -3.55
N SER A 87 0.86 4.82 -2.46
CA SER A 87 1.01 6.27 -2.42
C SER A 87 1.98 6.77 -3.52
N ARG A 88 1.69 7.95 -4.06
CA ARG A 88 2.61 8.64 -4.96
C ARG A 88 3.98 8.91 -4.32
N HIS A 89 4.04 8.97 -3.00
CA HIS A 89 5.29 9.18 -2.26
C HIS A 89 6.30 8.05 -2.43
N VAL A 90 5.86 6.82 -2.78
CA VAL A 90 6.79 5.74 -3.10
C VAL A 90 7.64 6.11 -4.33
N GLY A 91 6.99 6.43 -5.45
CA GLY A 91 7.69 6.80 -6.66
C GLY A 91 8.58 8.04 -6.48
N LEU A 92 8.05 9.09 -5.83
CA LEU A 92 8.79 10.32 -5.55
C LEU A 92 10.02 10.06 -4.67
N SER A 93 9.89 9.24 -3.63
CA SER A 93 11.01 8.94 -2.72
C SER A 93 12.07 8.07 -3.37
N VAL A 94 11.67 7.12 -4.22
CA VAL A 94 12.61 6.30 -5.00
C VAL A 94 13.43 7.18 -5.95
N GLN A 95 12.78 8.10 -6.69
CA GLN A 95 13.49 9.05 -7.56
C GLN A 95 14.41 9.97 -6.77
N ALA A 96 13.96 10.51 -5.65
CA ALA A 96 14.78 11.38 -4.79
C ALA A 96 16.00 10.66 -4.20
N ALA A 97 15.91 9.34 -3.98
CA ALA A 97 17.01 8.48 -3.55
C ALA A 97 17.90 7.99 -4.73
N GLY A 98 17.66 8.46 -5.95
CA GLY A 98 18.44 8.10 -7.13
C GLY A 98 18.13 6.73 -7.71
N GLY A 99 16.99 6.12 -7.37
CA GLY A 99 16.51 4.86 -7.93
C GLY A 99 15.51 5.06 -9.06
N GLU A 100 15.09 3.95 -9.67
CA GLU A 100 14.10 3.90 -10.75
C GLU A 100 12.77 3.35 -10.20
N PRO A 101 11.70 4.17 -10.07
CA PRO A 101 10.40 3.69 -9.62
C PRO A 101 9.66 2.95 -10.75
N LEU A 102 9.26 1.72 -10.50
CA LEU A 102 8.48 0.91 -11.44
C LEU A 102 7.12 0.57 -10.83
N MET A 103 6.07 1.28 -11.28
CA MET A 103 4.70 0.94 -10.91
C MET A 103 4.25 -0.32 -11.66
N TRP A 104 3.61 -1.26 -10.96
CA TRP A 104 3.16 -2.53 -11.52
C TRP A 104 1.75 -2.90 -11.06
N LYS A 105 1.25 -4.01 -11.60
CA LYS A 105 -0.06 -4.57 -11.25
C LYS A 105 -0.07 -5.08 -9.81
N THR A 106 -1.20 -4.95 -9.12
CA THR A 106 -1.44 -5.55 -7.81
C THR A 106 -1.58 -7.07 -7.91
N GLY A 107 -0.94 -7.77 -6.99
CA GLY A 107 -1.00 -9.22 -6.82
C GLY A 107 0.38 -9.80 -6.60
N HIS A 108 0.59 -10.44 -5.44
CA HIS A 108 1.89 -10.94 -5.00
C HIS A 108 2.59 -11.82 -6.04
N SER A 109 1.85 -12.66 -6.77
CA SER A 109 2.41 -13.50 -7.83
C SER A 109 2.90 -12.67 -9.03
N LEU A 110 2.17 -11.61 -9.41
CA LEU A 110 2.54 -10.71 -10.51
C LEU A 110 3.76 -9.86 -10.15
N VAL A 111 3.83 -9.42 -8.90
CA VAL A 111 4.97 -8.66 -8.38
C VAL A 111 6.22 -9.54 -8.29
N LYS A 112 6.11 -10.79 -7.78
CA LYS A 112 7.22 -11.76 -7.77
C LYS A 112 7.75 -12.06 -9.17
N ALA A 113 6.86 -12.26 -10.14
CA ALA A 113 7.26 -12.48 -11.53
C ALA A 113 8.01 -11.26 -12.09
N LYS A 114 7.53 -10.03 -11.83
CA LYS A 114 8.18 -8.80 -12.28
C LYS A 114 9.51 -8.56 -11.58
N LEU A 115 9.62 -8.87 -10.30
CA LEU A 115 10.86 -8.79 -9.54
C LEU A 115 11.91 -9.77 -10.10
N ALA A 116 11.50 -10.99 -10.48
CA ALA A 116 12.39 -11.95 -11.12
C ALA A 116 12.84 -11.48 -12.51
N GLU A 117 11.93 -10.92 -13.32
CA GLU A 117 12.18 -10.41 -14.68
C GLU A 117 13.18 -9.25 -14.67
N THR A 118 12.98 -8.27 -13.78
CA THR A 118 13.78 -7.04 -13.75
C THR A 118 15.08 -7.17 -12.93
N GLY A 119 15.14 -8.14 -12.04
CA GLY A 119 16.23 -8.24 -11.07
C GLY A 119 16.18 -7.18 -9.97
N ALA A 120 15.07 -6.46 -9.81
CA ALA A 120 14.90 -5.43 -8.79
C ALA A 120 15.22 -5.97 -7.38
N PRO A 121 15.94 -5.20 -6.52
CA PRO A 121 16.31 -5.63 -5.18
C PRO A 121 15.15 -5.58 -4.17
N LEU A 122 14.09 -4.83 -4.47
CA LEU A 122 12.94 -4.60 -3.59
C LEU A 122 11.68 -4.39 -4.40
N ALA A 123 10.58 -4.98 -3.92
CA ALA A 123 9.23 -4.65 -4.36
C ALA A 123 8.29 -4.57 -3.16
N GLY A 124 7.12 -3.93 -3.32
CA GLY A 124 6.11 -3.87 -2.28
C GLY A 124 4.73 -3.54 -2.81
N GLU A 125 3.73 -3.96 -2.03
CA GLU A 125 2.32 -3.70 -2.29
C GLU A 125 1.68 -2.93 -1.13
N MET A 126 0.64 -2.16 -1.43
CA MET A 126 -0.17 -1.48 -0.39
C MET A 126 -0.84 -2.47 0.57
N SER A 127 -1.07 -3.70 0.15
CA SER A 127 -1.65 -4.77 0.96
C SER A 127 -0.74 -5.27 2.10
N GLY A 128 0.56 -4.96 2.05
CA GLY A 128 1.53 -5.36 3.09
C GLY A 128 2.56 -6.39 2.64
N HIS A 129 2.42 -6.96 1.45
CA HIS A 129 3.42 -7.83 0.87
C HIS A 129 4.66 -7.04 0.48
N ILE A 130 5.80 -7.35 1.09
CA ILE A 130 7.11 -6.74 0.79
C ILE A 130 8.08 -7.85 0.39
N PHE A 131 8.77 -7.62 -0.72
CA PHE A 131 9.62 -8.61 -1.37
C PHE A 131 11.06 -8.09 -1.42
N PHE A 132 11.90 -8.58 -0.53
CA PHE A 132 13.33 -8.30 -0.56
C PHE A 132 14.06 -9.35 -1.40
N LYS A 133 14.73 -8.94 -2.48
CA LYS A 133 15.71 -9.74 -3.19
C LYS A 133 17.14 -9.37 -2.78
N GLU A 134 17.32 -8.16 -2.30
CA GLU A 134 18.56 -7.71 -1.65
C GLU A 134 18.70 -8.38 -0.29
N ARG A 135 19.67 -9.25 -0.15
CA ARG A 135 19.98 -10.07 1.03
C ARG A 135 18.89 -11.08 1.43
N TRP A 136 17.94 -11.38 0.52
CA TRP A 136 16.88 -12.38 0.70
C TRP A 136 16.50 -13.03 -0.62
N TYR A 137 15.48 -13.88 -0.63
CA TYR A 137 15.13 -14.73 -1.76
C TYR A 137 14.14 -14.13 -2.75
N GLY A 138 13.53 -12.97 -2.45
CA GLY A 138 12.62 -12.28 -3.36
C GLY A 138 11.16 -12.75 -3.31
N PHE A 139 10.75 -13.41 -2.21
CA PHE A 139 9.35 -13.66 -1.92
C PHE A 139 8.84 -12.72 -0.81
N ASP A 140 7.53 -12.64 -0.65
CA ASP A 140 6.84 -11.91 0.39
C ASP A 140 7.06 -12.62 1.75
N ASP A 141 7.59 -11.89 2.72
CA ASP A 141 7.97 -12.43 4.04
C ASP A 141 7.82 -11.33 5.09
N GLY A 142 6.73 -11.38 5.86
CA GLY A 142 6.46 -10.39 6.90
C GLY A 142 7.48 -10.43 8.02
N LEU A 143 7.97 -11.61 8.40
CA LEU A 143 8.97 -11.76 9.47
C LEU A 143 10.32 -11.16 9.06
N TYR A 144 10.78 -11.46 7.85
CA TYR A 144 12.00 -10.84 7.31
C TYR A 144 11.84 -9.33 7.16
N THR A 145 10.68 -8.86 6.68
CA THR A 145 10.36 -7.43 6.57
C THR A 145 10.43 -6.75 7.94
N GLY A 146 9.91 -7.39 9.00
CA GLY A 146 10.04 -6.92 10.37
C GLY A 146 11.49 -6.83 10.84
N ALA A 147 12.31 -7.85 10.55
CA ALA A 147 13.74 -7.83 10.87
C ALA A 147 14.49 -6.69 10.15
N ARG A 148 14.16 -6.43 8.87
CA ARG A 148 14.74 -5.31 8.11
C ARG A 148 14.29 -3.95 8.67
N LEU A 149 13.02 -3.83 9.10
CA LEU A 149 12.55 -2.64 9.79
C LEU A 149 13.36 -2.38 11.07
N LEU A 150 13.51 -3.39 11.91
CA LEU A 150 14.27 -3.28 13.16
C LEU A 150 15.75 -2.93 12.92
N GLU A 151 16.37 -3.49 11.88
CA GLU A 151 17.73 -3.12 11.45
C GLU A 151 17.84 -1.62 11.14
N ILE A 152 16.83 -1.06 10.43
CA ILE A 152 16.86 0.36 10.06
C ILE A 152 16.63 1.24 11.28
N VAL A 153 15.57 0.98 12.06
CA VAL A 153 15.20 1.84 13.19
C VAL A 153 16.18 1.76 14.34
N SER A 154 16.95 0.67 14.49
CA SER A 154 18.01 0.52 15.49
C SER A 154 19.17 1.53 15.33
N ARG A 155 19.26 2.22 14.21
CA ARG A 155 20.25 3.28 13.96
C ARG A 155 19.84 4.62 14.57
N PHE A 156 18.62 4.73 15.10
CA PHE A 156 18.05 5.94 15.67
C PHE A 156 17.88 5.80 17.18
N ALA A 157 18.01 6.90 17.90
CA ALA A 157 17.78 6.94 19.35
C ALA A 157 16.30 6.74 19.70
N ASP A 158 15.41 7.09 18.80
CA ASP A 158 13.95 6.88 18.87
C ASP A 158 13.54 6.08 17.63
N ALA A 159 13.05 4.87 17.85
CA ALA A 159 12.65 3.95 16.79
C ALA A 159 11.42 4.45 15.99
N GLY A 160 10.56 5.26 16.62
CA GLY A 160 9.38 5.87 15.98
C GLY A 160 9.73 7.04 15.05
N ALA A 161 10.75 7.81 15.38
CA ALA A 161 11.08 9.05 14.70
C ALA A 161 11.25 8.91 13.16
N PRO A 162 12.02 7.95 12.63
CA PRO A 162 12.17 7.79 11.17
C PRO A 162 10.87 7.34 10.48
N LEU A 163 9.97 6.69 11.21
CA LEU A 163 8.67 6.21 10.70
C LEU A 163 7.66 7.34 10.66
N GLU A 164 7.56 8.14 11.71
CA GLU A 164 6.62 9.25 11.83
C GLU A 164 7.00 10.44 10.93
N ALA A 165 8.29 10.55 10.55
CA ALA A 165 8.77 11.53 9.60
C ALA A 165 8.54 11.16 8.12
N LEU A 166 7.95 10.00 7.83
CA LEU A 166 7.63 9.61 6.46
C LEU A 166 6.56 10.53 5.84
N PRO A 167 6.67 10.87 4.55
CA PRO A 167 5.74 11.77 3.90
C PRO A 167 4.32 11.21 3.94
N GLN A 168 3.34 12.06 4.20
CA GLN A 168 1.94 11.67 4.31
C GLN A 168 1.03 12.71 3.67
N ASP A 169 0.14 12.26 2.80
CA ASP A 169 -0.95 13.03 2.21
C ASP A 169 -2.30 12.61 2.83
N VAL A 170 -3.35 13.38 2.56
CA VAL A 170 -4.73 13.01 2.90
C VAL A 170 -5.17 11.89 1.97
N SER A 171 -5.58 10.75 2.51
CA SER A 171 -5.98 9.60 1.70
C SER A 171 -7.23 8.91 2.23
N THR A 172 -7.96 8.24 1.33
CA THR A 172 -9.00 7.30 1.73
C THR A 172 -8.39 5.94 2.10
N PRO A 173 -9.07 5.13 2.91
CA PRO A 173 -8.82 3.69 2.90
C PRO A 173 -9.14 3.11 1.51
N GLU A 174 -8.91 1.81 1.32
CA GLU A 174 -9.45 1.10 0.16
C GLU A 174 -10.98 1.07 0.25
N LEU A 175 -11.64 1.74 -0.69
CA LEU A 175 -13.08 1.75 -0.80
C LEU A 175 -13.53 0.65 -1.77
N LYS A 176 -14.67 0.02 -1.49
CA LYS A 176 -15.19 -1.09 -2.30
C LYS A 176 -16.53 -0.71 -2.90
N LEU A 177 -16.63 -0.75 -4.22
CA LEU A 177 -17.88 -0.69 -4.94
C LEU A 177 -18.29 -2.12 -5.26
N GLU A 178 -19.25 -2.65 -4.51
CA GLU A 178 -19.77 -4.00 -4.68
C GLU A 178 -20.61 -4.09 -5.95
N MET A 179 -20.44 -5.17 -6.69
CA MET A 179 -21.10 -5.43 -7.97
C MET A 179 -21.36 -6.94 -8.13
N GLU A 180 -22.06 -7.32 -9.20
CA GLU A 180 -22.19 -8.71 -9.57
C GLU A 180 -20.93 -9.25 -10.26
N GLU A 181 -20.77 -10.56 -10.27
CA GLU A 181 -19.63 -11.25 -10.89
C GLU A 181 -19.43 -10.79 -12.36
N GLY A 182 -18.19 -10.47 -12.71
CA GLY A 182 -17.82 -9.97 -14.04
C GLY A 182 -18.06 -8.48 -14.29
N GLN A 183 -18.99 -7.84 -13.59
CA GLN A 183 -19.28 -6.41 -13.77
C GLN A 183 -18.09 -5.50 -13.42
N PRO A 184 -17.27 -5.74 -12.36
CA PRO A 184 -16.11 -4.91 -12.06
C PRO A 184 -15.14 -4.77 -13.22
N PHE A 185 -14.85 -5.86 -13.92
CA PHE A 185 -13.95 -5.86 -15.08
C PHE A 185 -14.55 -5.07 -16.25
N ALA A 186 -15.84 -5.28 -16.55
CA ALA A 186 -16.53 -4.56 -17.63
C ALA A 186 -16.60 -3.04 -17.34
N LEU A 187 -16.92 -2.64 -16.10
CA LEU A 187 -16.96 -1.23 -15.71
C LEU A 187 -15.60 -0.57 -15.82
N VAL A 188 -14.54 -1.23 -15.32
CA VAL A 188 -13.19 -0.67 -15.35
C VAL A 188 -12.66 -0.62 -16.78
N GLN A 189 -12.98 -1.59 -17.64
CA GLN A 189 -12.64 -1.54 -19.05
C GLN A 189 -13.33 -0.35 -19.73
N ALA A 190 -14.63 -0.15 -19.50
CA ALA A 190 -15.34 1.01 -20.04
C ALA A 190 -14.74 2.34 -19.53
N LEU A 191 -14.32 2.37 -18.27
CA LEU A 191 -13.64 3.53 -17.69
C LEU A 191 -12.27 3.79 -18.35
N GLN A 192 -11.52 2.75 -18.71
CA GLN A 192 -10.26 2.86 -19.47
C GLN A 192 -10.47 3.45 -20.85
N GLU A 193 -11.54 3.02 -21.53
CA GLU A 193 -11.83 3.41 -22.91
C GLU A 193 -12.47 4.80 -23.04
N GLN A 194 -13.32 5.18 -22.10
CA GLN A 194 -14.21 6.35 -22.20
C GLN A 194 -13.99 7.40 -21.13
N GLY A 195 -13.32 7.05 -20.02
CA GLY A 195 -13.14 7.93 -18.85
C GLY A 195 -12.32 9.18 -19.18
N GLN A 196 -12.79 10.32 -18.70
CA GLN A 196 -12.13 11.60 -18.87
C GLN A 196 -11.74 12.20 -17.51
N PHE A 197 -10.46 12.44 -17.34
CA PHE A 197 -9.87 12.94 -16.09
C PHE A 197 -9.20 14.31 -16.37
N PRO A 198 -9.98 15.40 -16.47
CA PRO A 198 -9.45 16.72 -16.80
C PRO A 198 -8.48 17.19 -15.71
N GLY A 199 -7.33 17.70 -16.13
CA GLY A 199 -6.27 18.12 -15.21
C GLY A 199 -5.34 17.00 -14.71
N ALA A 200 -5.62 15.74 -15.02
CA ALA A 200 -4.65 14.68 -14.79
C ALA A 200 -3.43 14.86 -15.71
N ALA A 201 -2.24 14.82 -15.10
CA ALA A 201 -0.99 14.86 -15.86
C ALA A 201 -0.75 13.56 -16.62
N ARG A 202 -1.27 12.46 -16.09
CA ARG A 202 -1.10 11.11 -16.65
C ARG A 202 -2.25 10.20 -16.22
N VAL A 203 -2.71 9.34 -17.12
CA VAL A 203 -3.63 8.24 -16.83
C VAL A 203 -2.90 6.93 -17.11
N ILE A 204 -2.82 6.06 -16.09
CA ILE A 204 -2.13 4.77 -16.12
C ILE A 204 -3.19 3.68 -16.13
N THR A 205 -3.07 2.75 -17.08
CA THR A 205 -4.07 1.69 -17.33
C THR A 205 -3.51 0.27 -17.19
N ILE A 206 -2.37 0.11 -16.51
CA ILE A 206 -1.72 -1.21 -16.36
C ILE A 206 -2.52 -2.18 -15.49
N ASP A 207 -3.29 -1.64 -14.52
CA ASP A 207 -4.18 -2.41 -13.64
C ASP A 207 -5.34 -1.50 -13.19
N GLY A 208 -6.36 -1.41 -14.00
CA GLY A 208 -7.45 -0.46 -13.82
C GLY A 208 -7.13 0.92 -14.39
N VAL A 209 -7.67 1.97 -13.78
CA VAL A 209 -7.46 3.38 -14.15
C VAL A 209 -6.88 4.11 -12.95
N ARG A 210 -5.63 4.56 -13.07
CA ARG A 210 -5.01 5.48 -12.11
C ARG A 210 -4.75 6.82 -12.79
N ALA A 211 -5.52 7.84 -12.40
CA ALA A 211 -5.33 9.21 -12.87
C ALA A 211 -4.44 9.97 -11.88
N GLU A 212 -3.27 10.43 -12.32
CA GLU A 212 -2.32 11.19 -11.52
C GLU A 212 -2.41 12.67 -11.84
N TYR A 213 -2.59 13.46 -10.80
CA TYR A 213 -2.61 14.93 -10.82
C TYR A 213 -1.34 15.49 -10.16
N ALA A 214 -1.09 16.77 -10.33
CA ALA A 214 0.07 17.42 -9.68
C ALA A 214 0.05 17.28 -8.15
N ASP A 215 -1.14 17.24 -7.56
CA ASP A 215 -1.40 17.28 -6.13
C ASP A 215 -2.02 15.99 -5.56
N GLY A 216 -2.14 14.90 -6.34
CA GLY A 216 -2.72 13.64 -5.85
C GLY A 216 -2.99 12.63 -6.95
N PHE A 217 -3.72 11.57 -6.61
CA PHE A 217 -4.21 10.58 -7.58
C PHE A 217 -5.56 10.01 -7.17
N GLY A 218 -6.27 9.45 -8.15
CA GLY A 218 -7.40 8.55 -7.95
C GLY A 218 -7.17 7.24 -8.69
N LEU A 219 -7.67 6.15 -8.11
CA LEU A 219 -7.57 4.80 -8.66
C LEU A 219 -8.93 4.13 -8.66
N ALA A 220 -9.26 3.44 -9.75
CA ALA A 220 -10.35 2.46 -9.86
C ALA A 220 -9.81 1.20 -10.54
N ARG A 221 -9.85 0.05 -9.88
CA ARG A 221 -9.39 -1.23 -10.43
C ARG A 221 -10.33 -2.37 -10.07
N PRO A 222 -10.49 -3.40 -10.92
CA PRO A 222 -11.25 -4.58 -10.52
C PRO A 222 -10.47 -5.39 -9.50
N SER A 223 -11.13 -5.95 -8.51
CA SER A 223 -10.52 -6.94 -7.62
C SER A 223 -10.35 -8.27 -8.36
N ASN A 224 -9.23 -8.97 -8.08
CA ASN A 224 -8.98 -10.31 -8.62
C ASN A 224 -9.62 -11.43 -7.78
N THR A 225 -10.09 -11.12 -6.56
CA THR A 225 -10.53 -12.11 -5.57
C THR A 225 -11.99 -11.97 -5.16
N THR A 226 -12.59 -10.81 -5.41
CA THR A 226 -13.97 -10.52 -5.00
C THR A 226 -14.65 -9.66 -6.08
N PRO A 227 -15.99 -9.72 -6.24
CA PRO A 227 -16.71 -8.97 -7.26
C PRO A 227 -16.89 -7.48 -6.87
N VAL A 228 -15.76 -6.78 -6.71
CA VAL A 228 -15.75 -5.35 -6.35
C VAL A 228 -14.83 -4.55 -7.26
N VAL A 229 -15.15 -3.27 -7.46
CA VAL A 229 -14.16 -2.28 -7.90
C VAL A 229 -13.52 -1.66 -6.66
N VAL A 230 -12.21 -1.79 -6.55
CA VAL A 230 -11.41 -1.15 -5.51
C VAL A 230 -11.12 0.28 -5.95
N LEU A 231 -11.44 1.24 -5.07
CA LEU A 231 -11.21 2.65 -5.28
C LEU A 231 -10.27 3.18 -4.18
N ARG A 232 -9.33 4.01 -4.57
CA ARG A 232 -8.44 4.72 -3.62
C ARG A 232 -8.13 6.12 -4.12
N PHE A 233 -8.09 7.07 -3.20
CA PHE A 233 -7.77 8.45 -3.50
C PHE A 233 -6.74 8.98 -2.50
N GLU A 234 -5.82 9.80 -2.98
CA GLU A 234 -4.80 10.46 -2.17
C GLU A 234 -4.51 11.84 -2.75
N ALA A 235 -4.39 12.85 -1.90
CA ALA A 235 -4.04 14.20 -2.32
C ALA A 235 -3.37 15.01 -1.19
N GLN A 236 -2.66 16.07 -1.55
CA GLN A 236 -1.98 16.94 -0.59
C GLN A 236 -2.93 17.65 0.36
N THR A 237 -4.17 17.94 -0.09
CA THR A 237 -5.19 18.62 0.71
C THR A 237 -6.56 17.95 0.56
N ALA A 238 -7.45 18.21 1.51
CA ALA A 238 -8.82 17.69 1.46
C ALA A 238 -9.61 18.23 0.25
N GLU A 239 -9.35 19.46 -0.16
CA GLU A 239 -9.99 20.08 -1.33
C GLU A 239 -9.54 19.39 -2.63
N ALA A 240 -8.24 19.11 -2.76
CA ALA A 240 -7.71 18.37 -3.89
C ALA A 240 -8.26 16.94 -3.92
N LEU A 241 -8.36 16.28 -2.76
CA LEU A 241 -8.95 14.94 -2.62
C LEU A 241 -10.40 14.95 -3.10
N ALA A 242 -11.22 15.90 -2.64
CA ALA A 242 -12.62 16.03 -3.04
C ALA A 242 -12.78 16.30 -4.53
N ARG A 243 -11.91 17.10 -5.14
CA ARG A 243 -11.88 17.36 -6.58
C ARG A 243 -11.59 16.09 -7.37
N ILE A 244 -10.56 15.33 -6.99
CA ILE A 244 -10.18 14.07 -7.64
C ILE A 244 -11.31 13.04 -7.50
N GLN A 245 -11.90 12.92 -6.32
CA GLN A 245 -13.09 12.08 -6.12
C GLN A 245 -14.25 12.52 -7.01
N GLY A 246 -14.46 13.83 -7.17
CA GLY A 246 -15.46 14.40 -8.07
C GLY A 246 -15.28 13.98 -9.53
N ASP A 247 -14.06 13.92 -10.02
CA ASP A 247 -13.76 13.43 -11.37
C ASP A 247 -14.15 11.95 -11.52
N PHE A 248 -13.75 11.10 -10.59
CA PHE A 248 -14.12 9.68 -10.62
C PHE A 248 -15.61 9.46 -10.44
N ARG A 249 -16.26 10.21 -9.53
CA ARG A 249 -17.71 10.13 -9.33
C ARG A 249 -18.46 10.46 -10.63
N ARG A 250 -18.06 11.50 -11.33
CA ARG A 250 -18.65 11.88 -12.61
C ARG A 250 -18.53 10.79 -13.66
N GLU A 251 -17.37 10.18 -13.81
CA GLU A 251 -17.14 9.16 -14.83
C GLU A 251 -17.81 7.83 -14.46
N LEU A 252 -17.75 7.41 -13.20
CA LEU A 252 -18.42 6.19 -12.74
C LEU A 252 -19.95 6.31 -12.82
N ALA A 253 -20.53 7.47 -12.50
CA ALA A 253 -21.98 7.69 -12.60
C ALA A 253 -22.49 7.63 -14.06
N LYS A 254 -21.67 7.97 -15.05
CA LYS A 254 -22.02 7.80 -16.47
C LYS A 254 -22.06 6.32 -16.89
N LEU A 255 -21.13 5.53 -16.38
CA LEU A 255 -20.91 4.14 -16.80
C LEU A 255 -21.73 3.14 -15.95
N ALA A 256 -22.06 3.50 -14.73
CA ALA A 256 -22.83 2.70 -13.79
C ALA A 256 -23.82 3.60 -13.01
N PRO A 257 -24.88 4.12 -13.65
CA PRO A 257 -25.76 5.11 -13.04
C PRO A 257 -26.54 4.60 -11.83
N ASP A 258 -26.77 3.29 -11.73
CA ASP A 258 -27.49 2.65 -10.64
C ASP A 258 -26.59 2.27 -9.46
N ALA A 259 -25.27 2.44 -9.59
CA ALA A 259 -24.32 2.06 -8.55
C ALA A 259 -24.23 3.12 -7.44
N THR A 260 -24.29 2.67 -6.18
CA THR A 260 -24.08 3.54 -5.01
C THR A 260 -22.58 3.65 -4.73
N LEU A 261 -22.00 4.80 -5.04
CA LEU A 261 -20.58 5.04 -4.83
C LEU A 261 -20.24 5.19 -3.34
N PRO A 262 -19.15 4.56 -2.84
CA PRO A 262 -18.78 4.55 -1.42
C PRO A 262 -18.04 5.83 -0.96
N PHE A 263 -18.10 6.94 -1.71
CA PHE A 263 -17.39 8.20 -1.42
C PHE A 263 -18.14 9.43 -1.92
#